data_d2ffee47f99a2537ede238251fed1a08
#
_entry.id   d2ffee47f99a2537ede238251fed1a08
#
_cell.length_a   1.000
_cell.length_b   1.000
_cell.length_c   1.000
_cell.angle_alpha   90.00
_cell.angle_beta   90.00
_cell.angle_gamma   90.00
#
_symmetry.space_group_name_H-M   'P 1'
#
loop_
_entity.id
_entity.type
_entity.pdbx_description
1 polymer ?
#
loop_
_entity_poly.entity_id
_entity_poly.type
_entity_poly.pdbx_seq_one_letter_code
_entity_poly.pdbx_strand_id
1 'polypeptide(L)'
;VLKELEEDASAILFIDEIHTIIGAGATSGGVMDASNLLKPALAKRGLQFLGSTTYKEFRGIFEKDRALSRRFQKVEVAEPTIDETFNILKGLKGRFEEHHKIKYTEGALKAAAALSSKHINDRYLPDKAIDVVDEAGAKQNLVPSSKRKKTIGELDIEKIVASIARIPEKTVSSSDKKSLEKLEENLKRVIFGQDEAVEKLSSSIKLARAGLRVDEKPVGSFLFSGPTGVGKTEVSKQLAKIMGIEFVRFDMSEYMERHTVSRLIGAPPGYVGYDQGGLLTESVNKHPHSVILLDEIEKAHPEVFNILLQVMDHGTLTDNNGRKADFRNTVVIMTTNTGAQDMLSLIHI
;
A
#
# COMPACT_ATOMS: atom_id res chain seq x y z
N VAL A 1 24.15 22.49 -26.22
CA VAL A 1 24.23 22.18 -24.78
C VAL A 1 25.47 21.35 -24.46
N LEU A 2 25.67 20.06 -24.95
CA LEU A 2 26.85 19.27 -24.60
C LEU A 2 28.17 19.91 -24.99
N LYS A 3 28.24 20.55 -26.19
CA LYS A 3 29.45 21.26 -26.63
C LYS A 3 29.77 22.50 -25.80
N GLU A 4 28.75 23.24 -25.39
CA GLU A 4 28.88 24.42 -24.53
C GLU A 4 29.35 24.03 -23.12
N LEU A 5 28.86 22.88 -22.60
CA LEU A 5 29.30 22.34 -21.30
C LEU A 5 30.73 21.75 -21.32
N GLU A 6 31.23 21.35 -22.51
CA GLU A 6 32.63 20.90 -22.67
C GLU A 6 33.62 22.08 -22.53
N GLU A 7 33.18 23.31 -22.72
CA GLU A 7 34.02 24.54 -22.59
C GLU A 7 34.12 24.99 -21.12
N ASP A 8 33.24 24.54 -20.24
CA ASP A 8 33.24 24.87 -18.80
C ASP A 8 33.63 23.68 -17.96
N ALA A 9 34.87 23.62 -17.52
CA ALA A 9 35.41 22.53 -16.69
C ALA A 9 34.75 22.41 -15.29
N SER A 10 34.00 23.42 -14.84
CA SER A 10 33.28 23.43 -13.57
C SER A 10 31.82 22.99 -13.69
N ALA A 11 31.32 22.79 -14.93
CA ALA A 11 29.94 22.42 -15.16
C ALA A 11 29.64 20.96 -14.73
N ILE A 12 28.53 20.79 -14.04
CA ILE A 12 27.98 19.47 -13.69
C ILE A 12 26.64 19.32 -14.42
N LEU A 13 26.53 18.30 -15.27
CA LEU A 13 25.28 17.99 -15.95
C LEU A 13 24.46 17.02 -15.11
N PHE A 14 23.34 17.50 -14.56
CA PHE A 14 22.35 16.65 -13.90
C PHE A 14 21.30 16.16 -14.90
N ILE A 15 21.06 14.86 -14.92
CA ILE A 15 20.04 14.23 -15.76
C ILE A 15 19.12 13.45 -14.84
N ASP A 16 17.87 13.94 -14.71
CA ASP A 16 16.82 13.23 -13.99
C ASP A 16 16.30 12.07 -14.82
N GLU A 17 15.94 10.98 -14.17
CA GLU A 17 15.48 9.73 -14.81
C GLU A 17 16.37 9.30 -16.00
N ILE A 18 17.67 9.29 -15.80
CA ILE A 18 18.67 9.04 -16.87
C ILE A 18 18.41 7.72 -17.63
N HIS A 19 17.70 6.79 -17.02
CA HIS A 19 17.29 5.53 -17.64
C HIS A 19 16.36 5.74 -18.84
N THR A 20 15.57 6.83 -18.88
CA THR A 20 14.68 7.14 -20.01
C THR A 20 15.46 7.47 -21.28
N ILE A 21 16.60 8.12 -21.13
CA ILE A 21 17.48 8.48 -22.24
C ILE A 21 18.25 7.26 -22.74
N ILE A 22 18.62 6.35 -21.82
CA ILE A 22 19.46 5.18 -22.13
C ILE A 22 18.62 3.99 -22.62
N GLY A 23 17.39 3.84 -22.14
CA GLY A 23 16.51 2.71 -22.49
C GLY A 23 15.65 2.90 -23.74
N ALA A 24 15.54 4.12 -24.27
CA ALA A 24 14.64 4.45 -25.38
C ALA A 24 15.01 3.78 -26.73
N GLY A 25 16.20 3.18 -26.85
CA GLY A 25 16.67 2.58 -28.09
C GLY A 25 16.20 1.13 -28.35
N ALA A 26 15.54 0.46 -27.41
CA ALA A 26 15.28 -0.98 -27.50
C ALA A 26 13.93 -1.37 -28.12
N THR A 27 12.97 -0.44 -28.30
CA THR A 27 11.57 -0.79 -28.59
C THR A 27 10.92 -0.19 -29.84
N SER A 28 11.58 0.72 -30.61
CA SER A 28 10.99 1.15 -31.89
C SER A 28 12.05 1.62 -32.88
N GLY A 29 12.07 1.02 -34.05
CA GLY A 29 12.97 1.40 -35.13
C GLY A 29 12.79 2.85 -35.54
N GLY A 30 13.82 3.67 -35.32
CA GLY A 30 13.92 4.98 -35.94
C GLY A 30 14.18 6.19 -35.03
N VAL A 31 14.20 6.07 -33.73
CA VAL A 31 14.60 7.17 -32.84
C VAL A 31 16.10 7.06 -32.57
N MET A 32 16.88 8.12 -32.88
CA MET A 32 18.30 8.21 -32.55
C MET A 32 18.50 7.86 -31.08
N ASP A 33 19.21 6.76 -30.84
CA ASP A 33 19.51 6.26 -29.51
C ASP A 33 20.37 7.33 -28.79
N ALA A 34 19.75 8.10 -27.91
CA ALA A 34 20.42 9.16 -27.17
C ALA A 34 21.56 8.61 -26.32
N SER A 35 21.58 7.30 -26.04
CA SER A 35 22.68 6.61 -25.39
C SER A 35 23.96 6.67 -26.24
N ASN A 36 23.84 6.64 -27.56
CA ASN A 36 24.97 6.78 -28.48
C ASN A 36 25.59 8.18 -28.52
N LEU A 37 24.81 9.20 -28.15
CA LEU A 37 25.29 10.57 -27.95
C LEU A 37 25.97 10.77 -26.60
N LEU A 38 25.44 10.14 -25.56
CA LEU A 38 25.97 10.25 -24.20
C LEU A 38 27.25 9.41 -23.99
N LYS A 39 27.34 8.22 -24.59
CA LYS A 39 28.52 7.34 -24.46
C LYS A 39 29.85 8.01 -24.83
N PRO A 40 29.94 8.75 -25.97
CA PRO A 40 31.14 9.52 -26.30
C PRO A 40 31.43 10.68 -25.34
N ALA A 41 30.39 11.40 -24.90
CA ALA A 41 30.54 12.50 -23.96
C ALA A 41 31.00 12.01 -22.57
N LEU A 42 30.49 10.88 -22.11
CA LEU A 42 30.92 10.21 -20.88
C LEU A 42 32.37 9.65 -20.97
N ALA A 43 32.90 9.46 -22.17
CA ALA A 43 34.24 8.97 -22.37
C ALA A 43 35.30 10.10 -22.32
N LYS A 44 34.89 11.35 -22.54
CA LYS A 44 35.77 12.50 -22.50
C LYS A 44 36.07 12.91 -21.05
N ARG A 45 37.32 13.23 -20.76
CA ARG A 45 37.72 13.81 -19.48
C ARG A 45 37.33 15.30 -19.47
N GLY A 46 36.58 15.73 -18.50
CA GLY A 46 36.24 17.16 -18.29
C GLY A 46 34.78 17.45 -18.01
N LEU A 47 33.84 16.61 -18.40
CA LEU A 47 32.42 16.78 -18.09
C LEU A 47 32.02 15.88 -16.91
N GLN A 48 31.44 16.50 -15.89
CA GLN A 48 30.91 15.76 -14.73
C GLN A 48 29.43 15.51 -14.93
N PHE A 49 29.01 14.24 -14.72
CA PHE A 49 27.62 13.84 -14.86
C PHE A 49 27.08 13.35 -13.51
N LEU A 50 25.85 13.77 -13.20
CA LEU A 50 25.04 13.26 -12.13
C LEU A 50 23.71 12.78 -12.71
N GLY A 51 23.35 11.50 -12.51
CA GLY A 51 22.09 10.94 -12.99
C GLY A 51 21.27 10.38 -11.84
N SER A 52 19.97 10.68 -11.83
CA SER A 52 19.04 9.99 -10.93
C SER A 52 18.36 8.81 -11.63
N THR A 53 18.06 7.76 -10.89
CA THR A 53 17.30 6.59 -11.38
C THR A 53 16.78 5.79 -10.21
N THR A 54 15.83 4.88 -10.45
CA THR A 54 15.35 3.96 -9.42
C THR A 54 16.18 2.66 -9.40
N TYR A 55 16.09 1.90 -8.32
CA TYR A 55 16.76 0.60 -8.20
C TYR A 55 16.38 -0.38 -9.30
N LYS A 56 15.11 -0.39 -9.69
CA LYS A 56 14.57 -1.30 -10.70
C LYS A 56 15.18 -1.00 -12.07
N GLU A 57 15.18 0.25 -12.48
CA GLU A 57 15.74 0.71 -13.74
C GLU A 57 17.26 0.61 -13.76
N PHE A 58 17.93 0.90 -12.63
CA PHE A 58 19.38 0.73 -12.53
C PHE A 58 19.79 -0.72 -12.83
N ARG A 59 19.15 -1.70 -12.17
CA ARG A 59 19.40 -3.14 -12.46
C ARG A 59 18.99 -3.54 -13.87
N GLY A 60 17.86 -3.01 -14.34
CA GLY A 60 17.31 -3.37 -15.65
C GLY A 60 18.15 -2.87 -16.83
N ILE A 61 18.75 -1.70 -16.72
CA ILE A 61 19.40 -0.96 -17.81
C ILE A 61 20.89 -0.79 -17.57
N PHE A 62 21.29 -0.19 -16.44
CA PHE A 62 22.69 0.16 -16.18
C PHE A 62 23.60 -1.04 -15.91
N GLU A 63 23.15 -2.00 -15.10
CA GLU A 63 23.94 -3.20 -14.81
C GLU A 63 24.14 -4.10 -16.04
N LYS A 64 23.22 -4.05 -16.99
CA LYS A 64 23.31 -4.80 -18.25
C LYS A 64 24.29 -4.16 -19.24
N ASP A 65 24.43 -2.83 -19.21
CA ASP A 65 25.38 -2.12 -20.06
C ASP A 65 26.71 -1.90 -19.34
N ARG A 66 27.68 -2.79 -19.61
CA ARG A 66 29.03 -2.73 -19.02
C ARG A 66 29.78 -1.41 -19.31
N ALA A 67 29.43 -0.71 -20.40
CA ALA A 67 30.07 0.55 -20.75
C ALA A 67 29.59 1.70 -19.84
N LEU A 68 28.33 1.67 -19.42
CA LEU A 68 27.74 2.65 -18.51
C LEU A 68 28.10 2.35 -17.05
N SER A 69 27.97 1.08 -16.63
CA SER A 69 28.23 0.69 -15.23
C SER A 69 29.66 0.99 -14.76
N ARG A 70 30.65 1.01 -15.68
CA ARG A 70 32.05 1.37 -15.37
C ARG A 70 32.28 2.88 -15.27
N ARG A 71 31.34 3.71 -15.72
CA ARG A 71 31.50 5.18 -15.79
C ARG A 71 30.68 5.91 -14.74
N PHE A 72 29.71 5.25 -14.13
CA PHE A 72 28.91 5.79 -13.04
C PHE A 72 29.21 5.08 -11.74
N GLN A 73 29.52 5.85 -10.71
CA GLN A 73 29.56 5.34 -9.34
C GLN A 73 28.14 5.38 -8.77
N LYS A 74 27.66 4.24 -8.27
CA LYS A 74 26.38 4.18 -7.59
C LYS A 74 26.47 4.87 -6.23
N VAL A 75 25.60 5.85 -6.01
CA VAL A 75 25.35 6.49 -4.71
C VAL A 75 23.94 6.16 -4.31
N GLU A 76 23.80 5.49 -3.17
CA GLU A 76 22.50 5.08 -2.65
C GLU A 76 21.90 6.19 -1.81
N VAL A 77 20.67 6.60 -2.15
CA VAL A 77 19.88 7.57 -1.37
C VAL A 77 18.76 6.79 -0.70
N ALA A 78 18.93 6.56 0.61
CA ALA A 78 17.95 5.83 1.41
C ALA A 78 16.70 6.68 1.73
N GLU A 79 15.58 6.02 1.98
CA GLU A 79 14.37 6.66 2.50
C GLU A 79 14.65 7.26 3.88
N PRO A 80 14.31 8.54 4.12
CA PRO A 80 14.55 9.16 5.42
C PRO A 80 13.61 8.60 6.50
N THR A 81 14.05 8.68 7.73
CA THR A 81 13.25 8.35 8.92
C THR A 81 12.12 9.36 9.12
N ILE A 82 11.15 9.02 10.00
CA ILE A 82 10.03 9.91 10.33
C ILE A 82 10.55 11.25 10.91
N ASP A 83 11.57 11.21 11.77
CA ASP A 83 12.14 12.41 12.38
C ASP A 83 12.90 13.29 11.37
N GLU A 84 13.65 12.68 10.48
CA GLU A 84 14.30 13.39 9.36
C GLU A 84 13.26 14.00 8.43
N THR A 85 12.20 13.26 8.10
CA THR A 85 11.08 13.76 7.31
C THR A 85 10.40 14.95 7.98
N PHE A 86 10.18 14.90 9.29
CA PHE A 86 9.65 16.06 10.03
C PHE A 86 10.56 17.28 9.90
N ASN A 87 11.88 17.11 9.99
CA ASN A 87 12.83 18.22 9.81
C ASN A 87 12.81 18.77 8.37
N ILE A 88 12.67 17.91 7.37
CA ILE A 88 12.48 18.31 5.96
C ILE A 88 11.21 19.15 5.82
N LEU A 89 10.07 18.68 6.35
CA LEU A 89 8.80 19.41 6.32
C LEU A 89 8.89 20.76 7.03
N LYS A 90 9.62 20.83 8.16
CA LYS A 90 9.88 22.08 8.87
C LYS A 90 10.67 23.08 8.02
N GLY A 91 11.65 22.61 7.25
CA GLY A 91 12.39 23.46 6.30
C GLY A 91 11.53 23.97 5.14
N LEU A 92 10.58 23.15 4.67
CA LEU A 92 9.67 23.50 3.56
C LEU A 92 8.45 24.31 4.02
N LYS A 93 8.13 24.33 5.32
CA LYS A 93 6.95 24.95 5.91
C LYS A 93 6.67 26.35 5.38
N GLY A 94 7.68 27.22 5.40
CA GLY A 94 7.52 28.61 4.98
C GLY A 94 7.03 28.77 3.55
N ARG A 95 7.52 27.94 2.63
CA ARG A 95 7.13 27.94 1.22
C ARG A 95 5.67 27.49 1.03
N PHE A 96 5.24 26.45 1.74
CA PHE A 96 3.84 26.00 1.71
C PHE A 96 2.89 27.01 2.34
N GLU A 97 3.30 27.65 3.44
CA GLU A 97 2.50 28.69 4.11
C GLU A 97 2.29 29.91 3.20
N GLU A 98 3.32 30.32 2.47
CA GLU A 98 3.25 31.41 1.50
C GLU A 98 2.37 31.04 0.28
N HIS A 99 2.56 29.83 -0.25
CA HIS A 99 1.82 29.36 -1.43
C HIS A 99 0.31 29.23 -1.15
N HIS A 100 -0.05 28.55 -0.05
CA HIS A 100 -1.46 28.30 0.28
C HIS A 100 -2.10 29.40 1.13
N LYS A 101 -1.34 30.40 1.59
CA LYS A 101 -1.78 31.51 2.47
C LYS A 101 -2.43 31.03 3.78
N ILE A 102 -1.86 29.99 4.38
CA ILE A 102 -2.28 29.33 5.63
C ILE A 102 -1.06 29.04 6.48
N LYS A 103 -1.28 28.69 7.76
CA LYS A 103 -0.21 28.27 8.68
C LYS A 103 -0.34 26.80 9.04
N TYR A 104 0.80 26.12 9.21
CA TYR A 104 0.85 24.75 9.71
C TYR A 104 1.39 24.72 11.13
N THR A 105 0.72 23.99 12.03
CA THR A 105 1.24 23.74 13.38
C THR A 105 2.39 22.71 13.33
N GLU A 106 3.27 22.70 14.32
CA GLU A 106 4.31 21.64 14.41
C GLU A 106 3.69 20.25 14.57
N GLY A 107 2.57 20.15 15.31
CA GLY A 107 1.80 18.91 15.44
C GLY A 107 1.29 18.40 14.08
N ALA A 108 0.83 19.31 13.21
CA ALA A 108 0.41 18.94 11.84
C ALA A 108 1.56 18.34 11.02
N LEU A 109 2.76 18.92 11.07
CA LEU A 109 3.92 18.40 10.34
C LEU A 109 4.39 17.04 10.90
N LYS A 110 4.40 16.87 12.22
CA LYS A 110 4.68 15.57 12.85
C LYS A 110 3.65 14.52 12.45
N ALA A 111 2.38 14.87 12.50
CA ALA A 111 1.30 13.99 12.08
C ALA A 111 1.44 13.61 10.60
N ALA A 112 1.77 14.56 9.71
CA ALA A 112 2.00 14.29 8.30
C ALA A 112 3.11 13.25 8.07
N ALA A 113 4.25 13.38 8.74
CA ALA A 113 5.35 12.42 8.65
C ALA A 113 4.96 11.04 9.20
N ALA A 114 4.38 10.98 10.41
CA ALA A 114 4.06 9.73 11.09
C ALA A 114 2.90 8.97 10.42
N LEU A 115 1.81 9.68 10.09
CA LEU A 115 0.61 9.05 9.53
C LEU A 115 0.79 8.66 8.06
N SER A 116 1.52 9.45 7.27
CA SER A 116 1.84 9.06 5.89
C SER A 116 2.74 7.83 5.87
N SER A 117 3.73 7.72 6.77
CA SER A 117 4.57 6.54 6.92
C SER A 117 3.75 5.29 7.25
N LYS A 118 2.76 5.43 8.14
CA LYS A 118 1.95 4.32 8.65
C LYS A 118 0.85 3.86 7.69
N HIS A 119 0.24 4.77 6.94
CA HIS A 119 -1.00 4.52 6.21
C HIS A 119 -0.88 4.63 4.69
N ILE A 120 0.16 5.28 4.16
CA ILE A 120 0.41 5.42 2.71
C ILE A 120 1.60 4.55 2.34
N ASN A 121 1.32 3.39 1.70
CA ASN A 121 2.33 2.36 1.43
C ASN A 121 2.80 2.31 -0.03
N ASP A 122 2.14 3.05 -0.92
CA ASP A 122 2.43 3.10 -2.36
C ASP A 122 3.53 4.08 -2.74
N ARG A 123 4.00 4.90 -1.80
CA ARG A 123 5.04 5.92 -1.96
C ARG A 123 6.02 5.93 -0.79
N TYR A 124 7.16 6.58 -0.99
CA TYR A 124 8.23 6.69 0.00
C TYR A 124 8.25 8.05 0.69
N LEU A 125 8.84 8.12 1.89
CA LEU A 125 9.20 9.38 2.52
C LEU A 125 10.41 10.00 1.79
N PRO A 126 10.53 11.33 1.73
CA PRO A 126 9.63 12.35 2.33
C PRO A 126 8.42 12.70 1.45
N ASP A 127 8.38 12.23 0.21
CA ASP A 127 7.45 12.64 -0.85
C ASP A 127 5.98 12.52 -0.42
N LYS A 128 5.58 11.33 0.08
CA LYS A 128 4.21 11.12 0.58
C LYS A 128 3.79 12.03 1.74
N ALA A 129 4.74 12.47 2.57
CA ALA A 129 4.46 13.41 3.65
C ALA A 129 4.35 14.86 3.14
N ILE A 130 5.14 15.19 2.13
CA ILE A 130 5.07 16.46 1.41
C ILE A 130 3.71 16.60 0.72
N ASP A 131 3.27 15.57 0.00
CA ASP A 131 1.96 15.52 -0.65
C ASP A 131 0.81 15.72 0.35
N VAL A 132 0.87 15.10 1.53
CA VAL A 132 -0.14 15.29 2.58
C VAL A 132 -0.21 16.75 3.04
N VAL A 133 0.93 17.43 3.21
CA VAL A 133 0.99 18.84 3.61
C VAL A 133 0.45 19.73 2.50
N ASP A 134 0.83 19.49 1.26
CA ASP A 134 0.37 20.24 0.10
C ASP A 134 -1.14 20.08 -0.12
N GLU A 135 -1.66 18.85 -0.10
CA GLU A 135 -3.08 18.55 -0.24
C GLU A 135 -3.92 19.18 0.88
N ALA A 136 -3.39 19.21 2.12
CA ALA A 136 -4.05 19.87 3.23
C ALA A 136 -4.21 21.38 2.97
N GLY A 137 -3.22 22.00 2.38
CA GLY A 137 -3.26 23.39 1.95
C GLY A 137 -4.21 23.64 0.77
N ALA A 138 -4.09 22.81 -0.26
CA ALA A 138 -4.92 22.90 -1.46
C ALA A 138 -6.41 22.76 -1.13
N LYS A 139 -6.76 21.82 -0.23
CA LYS A 139 -8.15 21.61 0.20
C LYS A 139 -8.77 22.86 0.83
N GLN A 140 -7.99 23.67 1.55
CA GLN A 140 -8.49 24.93 2.11
C GLN A 140 -8.79 25.96 1.02
N ASN A 141 -8.09 25.92 -0.12
CA ASN A 141 -8.35 26.82 -1.25
C ASN A 141 -9.69 26.51 -1.95
N LEU A 142 -10.16 25.26 -1.87
CA LEU A 142 -11.48 24.84 -2.39
C LEU A 142 -12.64 25.24 -1.47
N VAL A 143 -12.37 25.56 -0.20
CA VAL A 143 -13.42 25.99 0.74
C VAL A 143 -13.75 27.48 0.54
N PRO A 144 -15.04 27.87 0.59
CA PRO A 144 -15.45 29.29 0.53
C PRO A 144 -14.70 30.14 1.57
N SER A 145 -14.32 31.34 1.21
CA SER A 145 -13.47 32.24 2.03
C SER A 145 -13.97 32.42 3.46
N SER A 146 -15.31 32.43 3.65
CA SER A 146 -15.96 32.57 4.98
C SER A 146 -15.75 31.37 5.92
N LYS A 147 -15.45 30.18 5.36
CA LYS A 147 -15.27 28.92 6.12
C LYS A 147 -13.81 28.41 6.09
N ARG A 148 -12.93 29.13 5.39
CA ARG A 148 -11.52 28.76 5.23
C ARG A 148 -10.77 28.86 6.56
N LYS A 149 -10.09 27.78 6.95
CA LYS A 149 -9.22 27.80 8.12
C LYS A 149 -7.92 28.53 7.79
N LYS A 150 -7.44 29.35 8.72
CA LYS A 150 -6.14 30.03 8.61
C LYS A 150 -4.98 29.17 9.10
N THR A 151 -5.27 28.14 9.89
CA THR A 151 -4.27 27.24 10.49
C THR A 151 -4.70 25.80 10.34
N ILE A 152 -3.78 24.96 9.86
CA ILE A 152 -3.91 23.50 9.75
C ILE A 152 -3.33 22.85 10.99
N GLY A 153 -4.15 22.04 11.65
CA GLY A 153 -3.78 21.25 12.82
C GLY A 153 -3.66 19.76 12.49
N GLU A 154 -3.35 18.98 13.51
CA GLU A 154 -3.21 17.52 13.43
C GLU A 154 -4.46 16.83 12.89
N LEU A 155 -5.65 17.21 13.38
CA LEU A 155 -6.93 16.66 12.93
C LEU A 155 -7.22 16.92 11.44
N ASP A 156 -6.70 18.01 10.88
CA ASP A 156 -6.87 18.30 9.46
C ASP A 156 -5.98 17.37 8.62
N ILE A 157 -4.76 17.09 9.08
CA ILE A 157 -3.84 16.13 8.47
C ILE A 157 -4.41 14.70 8.55
N GLU A 158 -4.96 14.30 9.70
CA GLU A 158 -5.62 13.00 9.84
C GLU A 158 -6.69 12.78 8.77
N LYS A 159 -7.51 13.78 8.49
CA LYS A 159 -8.55 13.74 7.45
C LYS A 159 -7.98 13.63 6.04
N ILE A 160 -6.86 14.31 5.78
CA ILE A 160 -6.19 14.22 4.48
C ILE A 160 -5.60 12.84 4.27
N VAL A 161 -4.86 12.34 5.28
CA VAL A 161 -4.28 10.99 5.21
C VAL A 161 -5.39 9.93 5.05
N ALA A 162 -6.49 10.06 5.78
CA ALA A 162 -7.64 9.17 5.64
C ALA A 162 -8.19 9.19 4.20
N SER A 163 -8.28 10.36 3.58
CA SER A 163 -8.73 10.52 2.19
C SER A 163 -7.77 9.88 1.18
N ILE A 164 -6.47 10.17 1.30
CA ILE A 164 -5.42 9.65 0.39
C ILE A 164 -5.31 8.13 0.53
N ALA A 165 -5.21 7.63 1.77
CA ALA A 165 -5.07 6.20 2.06
C ALA A 165 -6.40 5.42 1.94
N ARG A 166 -7.50 6.10 1.63
CA ARG A 166 -8.87 5.51 1.51
C ARG A 166 -9.29 4.74 2.76
N ILE A 167 -8.99 5.31 3.93
CA ILE A 167 -9.34 4.77 5.24
C ILE A 167 -10.45 5.62 5.87
N PRO A 168 -11.33 5.01 6.68
CA PRO A 168 -12.27 5.80 7.47
C PRO A 168 -11.53 6.79 8.39
N GLU A 169 -12.00 8.04 8.45
CA GLU A 169 -11.40 9.09 9.31
C GLU A 169 -11.25 8.63 10.77
N LYS A 170 -12.18 7.78 11.24
CA LYS A 170 -12.17 7.21 12.59
C LYS A 170 -10.96 6.31 12.87
N THR A 171 -10.40 5.66 11.85
CA THR A 171 -9.26 4.75 12.00
C THR A 171 -7.92 5.48 12.16
N VAL A 172 -7.86 6.72 11.73
CA VAL A 172 -6.65 7.58 11.82
C VAL A 172 -6.64 8.38 13.12
N SER A 173 -7.81 8.63 13.70
CA SER A 173 -7.96 9.47 14.90
C SER A 173 -7.89 8.67 16.21
N SER A 174 -7.57 9.36 17.30
CA SER A 174 -7.63 8.82 18.67
C SER A 174 -9.04 8.32 19.09
N SER A 175 -10.07 8.59 18.29
CA SER A 175 -11.44 8.10 18.47
C SER A 175 -11.57 6.58 18.15
N ASP A 176 -10.62 5.97 17.47
CA ASP A 176 -10.62 4.53 17.15
C ASP A 176 -10.63 3.66 18.43
N LYS A 177 -9.94 4.10 19.48
CA LYS A 177 -9.90 3.43 20.78
C LYS A 177 -11.30 3.19 21.37
N LYS A 178 -12.17 4.20 21.35
CA LYS A 178 -13.55 4.10 21.88
C LYS A 178 -14.45 3.22 21.02
N SER A 179 -14.23 3.19 19.71
CA SER A 179 -14.98 2.33 18.78
C SER A 179 -14.60 0.86 18.98
N LEU A 180 -13.32 0.57 19.20
CA LEU A 180 -12.82 -0.77 19.47
C LEU A 180 -13.22 -1.29 20.86
N GLU A 181 -13.30 -0.43 21.87
CA GLU A 181 -13.80 -0.82 23.21
C GLU A 181 -15.21 -1.44 23.10
N LYS A 182 -16.08 -0.85 22.27
CA LYS A 182 -17.47 -1.27 22.06
C LYS A 182 -17.67 -2.26 20.93
N LEU A 183 -16.60 -2.74 20.28
CA LEU A 183 -16.69 -3.63 19.11
C LEU A 183 -17.50 -4.88 19.42
N GLU A 184 -17.18 -5.56 20.50
CA GLU A 184 -17.86 -6.78 20.96
C GLU A 184 -19.34 -6.55 21.24
N GLU A 185 -19.68 -5.51 22.01
CA GLU A 185 -21.06 -5.16 22.34
C GLU A 185 -21.87 -4.87 21.06
N ASN A 186 -21.28 -4.12 20.14
CA ASN A 186 -21.94 -3.77 18.87
C ASN A 186 -22.15 -4.98 17.96
N LEU A 187 -21.22 -5.93 17.95
CA LEU A 187 -21.38 -7.18 17.21
C LEU A 187 -22.45 -8.07 17.84
N LYS A 188 -22.47 -8.23 19.17
CA LYS A 188 -23.49 -9.02 19.90
C LYS A 188 -24.90 -8.46 19.76
N ARG A 189 -25.05 -7.14 19.47
CA ARG A 189 -26.37 -6.55 19.19
C ARG A 189 -27.00 -6.96 17.85
N VAL A 190 -26.17 -7.36 16.88
CA VAL A 190 -26.63 -7.71 15.52
C VAL A 190 -26.42 -9.18 15.16
N ILE A 191 -25.59 -9.89 15.92
CA ILE A 191 -25.27 -11.30 15.69
C ILE A 191 -25.72 -12.07 16.94
N PHE A 192 -26.63 -13.02 16.74
CA PHE A 192 -27.22 -13.81 17.81
C PHE A 192 -26.71 -15.25 17.76
N GLY A 193 -26.45 -15.83 18.93
CA GLY A 193 -26.08 -17.25 19.07
C GLY A 193 -24.62 -17.57 18.67
N GLN A 194 -23.76 -16.55 18.51
CA GLN A 194 -22.33 -16.70 18.17
C GLN A 194 -21.43 -15.92 19.14
N ASP A 195 -21.81 -15.86 20.43
CA ASP A 195 -21.15 -15.01 21.43
C ASP A 195 -19.67 -15.34 21.59
N GLU A 196 -19.31 -16.62 21.64
CA GLU A 196 -17.92 -17.07 21.81
C GLU A 196 -17.05 -16.68 20.59
N ALA A 197 -17.58 -16.84 19.36
CA ALA A 197 -16.87 -16.46 18.15
C ALA A 197 -16.67 -14.94 18.08
N VAL A 198 -17.69 -14.16 18.44
CA VAL A 198 -17.65 -12.70 18.49
C VAL A 198 -16.64 -12.21 19.54
N GLU A 199 -16.60 -12.83 20.72
CA GLU A 199 -15.66 -12.49 21.79
C GLU A 199 -14.21 -12.75 21.38
N LYS A 200 -13.90 -13.92 20.84
CA LYS A 200 -12.56 -14.28 20.34
C LYS A 200 -12.11 -13.34 19.22
N LEU A 201 -12.99 -13.07 18.26
CA LEU A 201 -12.72 -12.16 17.15
C LEU A 201 -12.42 -10.74 17.65
N SER A 202 -13.28 -10.21 18.51
CA SER A 202 -13.15 -8.85 19.04
C SER A 202 -11.88 -8.70 19.89
N SER A 203 -11.57 -9.66 20.73
CA SER A 203 -10.37 -9.67 21.58
C SER A 203 -9.09 -9.68 20.73
N SER A 204 -9.03 -10.53 19.71
CA SER A 204 -7.88 -10.60 18.80
C SER A 204 -7.66 -9.29 18.05
N ILE A 205 -8.73 -8.66 17.54
CA ILE A 205 -8.66 -7.37 16.85
C ILE A 205 -8.22 -6.25 17.81
N LYS A 206 -8.73 -6.22 19.05
CA LYS A 206 -8.34 -5.26 20.08
C LYS A 206 -6.85 -5.38 20.40
N LEU A 207 -6.33 -6.59 20.59
CA LEU A 207 -4.90 -6.85 20.85
C LEU A 207 -4.02 -6.40 19.68
N ALA A 208 -4.42 -6.75 18.46
CA ALA A 208 -3.68 -6.35 17.25
C ALA A 208 -3.60 -4.83 17.10
N ARG A 209 -4.69 -4.10 17.35
CA ARG A 209 -4.75 -2.64 17.29
C ARG A 209 -4.04 -1.96 18.45
N ALA A 210 -3.89 -2.63 19.59
CA ALA A 210 -3.09 -2.17 20.73
C ALA A 210 -1.57 -2.25 20.52
N GLY A 211 -1.12 -2.76 19.34
CA GLY A 211 0.31 -2.90 19.02
C GLY A 211 0.94 -4.20 19.54
N LEU A 212 0.14 -5.15 20.02
CA LEU A 212 0.62 -6.46 20.51
C LEU A 212 0.66 -7.53 19.40
N ARG A 213 0.80 -7.10 18.15
CA ARG A 213 0.96 -8.00 16.99
C ARG A 213 2.36 -7.89 16.40
N VAL A 214 2.72 -8.86 15.58
CA VAL A 214 3.90 -8.77 14.69
C VAL A 214 3.54 -7.79 13.56
N ASP A 215 4.35 -6.76 13.37
CA ASP A 215 4.06 -5.67 12.40
C ASP A 215 3.96 -6.14 10.94
N GLU A 216 4.60 -7.26 10.62
CA GLU A 216 4.62 -7.84 9.28
C GLU A 216 3.38 -8.69 8.94
N LYS A 217 2.44 -8.90 9.88
CA LYS A 217 1.26 -9.75 9.67
C LYS A 217 -0.04 -8.95 9.52
N PRO A 218 -1.11 -9.51 8.91
CA PRO A 218 -2.45 -8.92 8.90
C PRO A 218 -2.94 -8.58 10.32
N VAL A 219 -3.96 -7.72 10.43
CA VAL A 219 -4.62 -7.39 11.71
C VAL A 219 -5.09 -8.66 12.42
N GLY A 220 -5.58 -9.62 11.64
CA GLY A 220 -5.95 -10.95 12.12
C GLY A 220 -6.30 -11.86 10.95
N SER A 221 -6.04 -13.15 11.14
CA SER A 221 -6.43 -14.21 10.21
C SER A 221 -7.27 -15.23 10.98
N PHE A 222 -8.52 -15.45 10.54
CA PHE A 222 -9.50 -16.25 11.26
C PHE A 222 -10.08 -17.32 10.35
N LEU A 223 -10.29 -18.50 10.90
CA LEU A 223 -11.00 -19.60 10.24
C LEU A 223 -12.33 -19.86 10.99
N PHE A 224 -13.44 -19.61 10.31
CA PHE A 224 -14.78 -19.92 10.82
C PHE A 224 -15.22 -21.28 10.31
N SER A 225 -15.27 -22.27 11.18
CA SER A 225 -15.77 -23.60 10.88
C SER A 225 -17.17 -23.80 11.45
N GLY A 226 -18.05 -24.46 10.70
CA GLY A 226 -19.41 -24.77 11.16
C GLY A 226 -20.37 -25.02 9.99
N PRO A 227 -21.61 -25.49 10.28
CA PRO A 227 -22.62 -25.79 9.27
C PRO A 227 -23.00 -24.57 8.43
N THR A 228 -23.57 -24.80 7.25
CA THR A 228 -24.12 -23.74 6.42
C THR A 228 -25.28 -23.03 7.12
N GLY A 229 -25.39 -21.72 6.97
CA GLY A 229 -26.51 -20.93 7.50
C GLY A 229 -26.34 -20.43 8.94
N VAL A 230 -25.27 -20.78 9.66
CA VAL A 230 -25.03 -20.33 11.06
C VAL A 230 -24.55 -18.89 11.20
N GLY A 231 -24.37 -18.15 10.10
CA GLY A 231 -24.03 -16.73 10.12
C GLY A 231 -22.55 -16.39 9.91
N LYS A 232 -21.68 -17.33 9.47
CA LYS A 232 -20.24 -17.07 9.24
C LYS A 232 -19.96 -15.86 8.36
N THR A 233 -20.64 -15.78 7.22
CA THR A 233 -20.52 -14.64 6.27
C THR A 233 -21.08 -13.35 6.86
N GLU A 234 -22.17 -13.44 7.63
CA GLU A 234 -22.79 -12.26 8.25
C GLU A 234 -21.90 -11.64 9.34
N VAL A 235 -21.23 -12.46 10.17
CA VAL A 235 -20.23 -11.98 11.14
C VAL A 235 -19.17 -11.12 10.45
N SER A 236 -18.63 -11.62 9.34
CA SER A 236 -17.60 -10.91 8.56
C SER A 236 -18.10 -9.58 7.98
N LYS A 237 -19.33 -9.57 7.46
CA LYS A 237 -19.96 -8.37 6.90
C LYS A 237 -20.26 -7.32 7.98
N GLN A 238 -20.81 -7.74 9.12
CA GLN A 238 -21.10 -6.84 10.24
C GLN A 238 -19.83 -6.31 10.88
N LEU A 239 -18.76 -7.11 10.96
CA LEU A 239 -17.46 -6.64 11.40
C LEU A 239 -16.97 -5.47 10.53
N ALA A 240 -16.96 -5.63 9.20
CA ALA A 240 -16.56 -4.58 8.27
C ALA A 240 -17.40 -3.31 8.46
N LYS A 241 -18.73 -3.46 8.57
CA LYS A 241 -19.67 -2.35 8.77
C LYS A 241 -19.42 -1.59 10.08
N ILE A 242 -19.19 -2.30 11.19
CA ILE A 242 -18.97 -1.70 12.51
C ILE A 242 -17.61 -1.02 12.56
N MET A 243 -16.58 -1.63 11.95
CA MET A 243 -15.26 -1.02 11.82
C MET A 243 -15.23 0.13 10.80
N GLY A 244 -16.25 0.26 9.95
CA GLY A 244 -16.34 1.29 8.89
C GLY A 244 -15.30 1.07 7.78
N ILE A 245 -14.90 -0.18 7.52
CA ILE A 245 -13.94 -0.56 6.47
C ILE A 245 -14.66 -1.38 5.39
N GLU A 246 -14.01 -1.53 4.22
CA GLU A 246 -14.61 -2.22 3.08
C GLU A 246 -14.72 -3.73 3.34
N PHE A 247 -15.76 -4.35 2.79
CA PHE A 247 -15.99 -5.78 2.82
C PHE A 247 -15.77 -6.38 1.42
N VAL A 248 -14.75 -7.21 1.28
CA VAL A 248 -14.40 -7.89 0.03
C VAL A 248 -14.62 -9.39 0.20
N ARG A 249 -15.45 -9.99 -0.66
CA ARG A 249 -15.76 -11.42 -0.63
C ARG A 249 -15.26 -12.10 -1.90
N PHE A 250 -14.59 -13.22 -1.71
CA PHE A 250 -14.24 -14.18 -2.75
C PHE A 250 -14.88 -15.52 -2.42
N ASP A 251 -15.68 -16.05 -3.35
CA ASP A 251 -16.25 -17.39 -3.25
C ASP A 251 -15.24 -18.38 -3.82
N MET A 252 -14.73 -19.26 -2.98
CA MET A 252 -13.68 -20.19 -3.38
C MET A 252 -14.17 -21.30 -4.30
N SER A 253 -15.48 -21.48 -4.46
CA SER A 253 -16.04 -22.37 -5.49
C SER A 253 -15.72 -21.90 -6.93
N GLU A 254 -15.46 -20.59 -7.13
CA GLU A 254 -15.00 -20.06 -8.43
C GLU A 254 -13.53 -20.33 -8.72
N TYR A 255 -12.75 -20.77 -7.70
CA TYR A 255 -11.31 -20.97 -7.77
C TYR A 255 -10.89 -22.41 -7.52
N MET A 256 -11.72 -23.36 -7.96
CA MET A 256 -11.47 -24.81 -7.84
C MET A 256 -10.41 -25.32 -8.80
N GLU A 257 -10.25 -24.65 -9.94
CA GLU A 257 -9.32 -25.06 -10.97
C GLU A 257 -8.08 -24.18 -11.03
N ARG A 258 -6.94 -24.75 -11.41
CA ARG A 258 -5.65 -24.05 -11.45
C ARG A 258 -5.69 -22.78 -12.30
N HIS A 259 -6.36 -22.81 -13.44
CA HIS A 259 -6.44 -21.64 -14.32
C HIS A 259 -7.27 -20.50 -13.71
N THR A 260 -8.23 -20.79 -12.84
CA THR A 260 -9.02 -19.76 -12.16
C THR A 260 -8.24 -19.07 -11.02
N VAL A 261 -7.27 -19.77 -10.42
CA VAL A 261 -6.36 -19.17 -9.40
C VAL A 261 -5.57 -18.01 -10.01
N SER A 262 -5.20 -18.10 -11.29
CA SER A 262 -4.55 -16.99 -12.01
C SER A 262 -5.36 -15.70 -12.02
N ARG A 263 -6.68 -15.75 -11.85
CA ARG A 263 -7.51 -14.55 -11.70
C ARG A 263 -7.31 -13.86 -10.36
N LEU A 264 -6.94 -14.60 -9.29
CA LEU A 264 -6.66 -14.00 -7.97
C LEU A 264 -5.34 -13.25 -7.92
N ILE A 265 -4.29 -13.77 -8.57
CA ILE A 265 -2.92 -13.27 -8.50
C ILE A 265 -2.36 -12.79 -9.84
N GLY A 266 -3.19 -12.66 -10.87
CA GLY A 266 -2.77 -12.32 -12.23
C GLY A 266 -2.30 -13.53 -13.05
N ALA A 267 -2.41 -13.43 -14.38
CA ALA A 267 -1.91 -14.46 -15.29
C ALA A 267 -0.37 -14.37 -15.40
N PRO A 268 0.33 -15.52 -15.57
CA PRO A 268 1.76 -15.51 -15.85
C PRO A 268 2.09 -14.84 -17.19
N PRO A 269 3.33 -14.33 -17.39
CA PRO A 269 3.76 -13.76 -18.66
C PRO A 269 3.52 -14.72 -19.83
N GLY A 270 2.94 -14.20 -20.91
CA GLY A 270 2.65 -14.99 -22.13
C GLY A 270 1.25 -15.63 -22.17
N TYR A 271 0.45 -15.52 -21.12
CA TYR A 271 -0.94 -15.97 -21.12
C TYR A 271 -1.92 -14.83 -21.40
N VAL A 272 -3.09 -15.16 -21.95
CA VAL A 272 -4.18 -14.20 -22.19
C VAL A 272 -4.62 -13.60 -20.85
N GLY A 273 -4.70 -12.26 -20.78
CA GLY A 273 -5.06 -11.55 -19.53
C GLY A 273 -3.85 -11.18 -18.65
N TYR A 274 -2.61 -11.33 -19.11
CA TYR A 274 -1.41 -10.91 -18.37
C TYR A 274 -1.45 -9.44 -17.94
N ASP A 275 -1.99 -8.55 -18.78
CA ASP A 275 -2.10 -7.10 -18.45
C ASP A 275 -3.12 -6.81 -17.34
N GLN A 276 -3.99 -7.76 -17.01
CA GLN A 276 -4.95 -7.67 -15.92
C GLN A 276 -4.26 -8.11 -14.63
N GLY A 277 -4.25 -7.24 -13.62
CA GLY A 277 -3.76 -7.56 -12.28
C GLY A 277 -4.58 -8.67 -11.62
N GLY A 278 -4.05 -9.24 -10.53
CA GLY A 278 -4.82 -10.20 -9.74
C GLY A 278 -5.97 -9.52 -8.99
N LEU A 279 -7.15 -10.14 -9.03
CA LEU A 279 -8.35 -9.59 -8.37
C LEU A 279 -8.14 -9.38 -6.86
N LEU A 280 -7.41 -10.27 -6.21
CA LEU A 280 -7.10 -10.17 -4.77
C LEU A 280 -6.15 -9.00 -4.50
N THR A 281 -5.07 -8.90 -5.27
CA THR A 281 -4.07 -7.82 -5.13
C THR A 281 -4.65 -6.46 -5.50
N GLU A 282 -5.46 -6.38 -6.55
CA GLU A 282 -6.16 -5.16 -6.93
C GLU A 282 -7.16 -4.69 -5.86
N SER A 283 -7.94 -5.62 -5.30
CA SER A 283 -8.93 -5.29 -4.27
C SER A 283 -8.27 -4.72 -3.02
N VAL A 284 -7.12 -5.29 -2.60
CA VAL A 284 -6.37 -4.80 -1.44
C VAL A 284 -5.70 -3.46 -1.73
N ASN A 285 -5.12 -3.27 -2.91
CA ASN A 285 -4.53 -2.00 -3.31
C ASN A 285 -5.59 -0.88 -3.41
N LYS A 286 -6.81 -1.24 -3.82
CA LYS A 286 -7.94 -0.31 -3.86
C LYS A 286 -8.49 -0.01 -2.46
N HIS A 287 -8.53 -1.01 -1.58
CA HIS A 287 -9.06 -0.95 -0.22
C HIS A 287 -8.06 -1.54 0.79
N PRO A 288 -6.97 -0.81 1.14
CA PRO A 288 -5.90 -1.30 2.02
C PRO A 288 -6.39 -1.66 3.43
N HIS A 289 -7.51 -1.07 3.85
CA HIS A 289 -8.19 -1.38 5.09
C HIS A 289 -9.52 -2.07 4.76
N SER A 290 -9.54 -3.40 4.82
CA SER A 290 -10.72 -4.19 4.46
C SER A 290 -10.82 -5.46 5.30
N VAL A 291 -12.04 -6.00 5.36
CA VAL A 291 -12.29 -7.38 5.75
C VAL A 291 -12.37 -8.21 4.48
N ILE A 292 -11.44 -9.14 4.32
CA ILE A 292 -11.39 -10.06 3.19
C ILE A 292 -11.98 -11.38 3.64
N LEU A 293 -13.07 -11.78 3.02
CA LEU A 293 -13.71 -13.08 3.24
C LEU A 293 -13.40 -14.02 2.09
N LEU A 294 -12.81 -15.14 2.41
CA LEU A 294 -12.61 -16.27 1.52
C LEU A 294 -13.62 -17.35 1.90
N ASP A 295 -14.73 -17.38 1.20
CA ASP A 295 -15.88 -18.24 1.55
C ASP A 295 -15.70 -19.65 0.96
N GLU A 296 -15.99 -20.69 1.76
CA GLU A 296 -15.88 -22.10 1.40
C GLU A 296 -14.45 -22.51 0.96
N ILE A 297 -13.46 -22.21 1.81
CA ILE A 297 -12.03 -22.41 1.51
C ILE A 297 -11.67 -23.85 1.14
N GLU A 298 -12.44 -24.85 1.62
CA GLU A 298 -12.28 -26.26 1.28
C GLU A 298 -12.49 -26.57 -0.20
N LYS A 299 -13.16 -25.70 -0.94
CA LYS A 299 -13.37 -25.85 -2.39
C LYS A 299 -12.24 -25.28 -3.22
N ALA A 300 -11.36 -24.48 -2.63
CA ALA A 300 -10.28 -23.82 -3.33
C ALA A 300 -9.23 -24.82 -3.85
N HIS A 301 -8.64 -24.51 -5.00
CA HIS A 301 -7.47 -25.23 -5.48
C HIS A 301 -6.30 -25.13 -4.48
N PRO A 302 -5.48 -26.17 -4.29
CA PRO A 302 -4.38 -26.17 -3.32
C PRO A 302 -3.39 -25.00 -3.44
N GLU A 303 -3.19 -24.45 -4.61
CA GLU A 303 -2.34 -23.27 -4.82
C GLU A 303 -2.84 -22.02 -4.06
N VAL A 304 -4.14 -21.90 -3.80
CA VAL A 304 -4.71 -20.81 -3.00
C VAL A 304 -4.17 -20.81 -1.59
N PHE A 305 -3.98 -22.00 -0.99
CA PHE A 305 -3.43 -22.12 0.37
C PHE A 305 -1.98 -21.58 0.45
N ASN A 306 -1.17 -21.81 -0.59
CA ASN A 306 0.20 -21.28 -0.63
C ASN A 306 0.20 -19.74 -0.67
N ILE A 307 -0.74 -19.15 -1.42
CA ILE A 307 -0.94 -17.69 -1.48
C ILE A 307 -1.33 -17.16 -0.10
N LEU A 308 -2.26 -17.84 0.57
CA LEU A 308 -2.74 -17.43 1.89
C LEU A 308 -1.65 -17.57 2.97
N LEU A 309 -0.82 -18.61 2.92
CA LEU A 309 0.32 -18.75 3.82
C LEU A 309 1.27 -17.55 3.67
N GLN A 310 1.59 -17.14 2.44
CA GLN A 310 2.42 -15.96 2.20
C GLN A 310 1.79 -14.69 2.78
N VAL A 311 0.48 -14.50 2.58
CA VAL A 311 -0.26 -13.36 3.15
C VAL A 311 -0.24 -13.37 4.67
N MET A 312 -0.50 -14.53 5.30
CA MET A 312 -0.56 -14.65 6.75
C MET A 312 0.80 -14.51 7.44
N ASP A 313 1.88 -14.94 6.79
CA ASP A 313 3.23 -14.89 7.37
C ASP A 313 3.94 -13.56 7.12
N HIS A 314 3.80 -12.99 5.94
CA HIS A 314 4.53 -11.79 5.53
C HIS A 314 3.64 -10.55 5.35
N GLY A 315 2.32 -10.66 5.49
CA GLY A 315 1.37 -9.56 5.30
C GLY A 315 1.46 -8.89 3.93
N THR A 316 2.10 -9.52 2.95
CA THR A 316 2.27 -8.98 1.61
C THR A 316 2.16 -10.08 0.56
N LEU A 317 1.61 -9.72 -0.60
CA LEU A 317 1.50 -10.61 -1.75
C LEU A 317 1.98 -9.87 -2.99
N THR A 318 2.86 -10.50 -3.76
CA THR A 318 3.27 -9.98 -5.07
C THR A 318 2.57 -10.79 -6.15
N ASP A 319 1.83 -10.12 -7.02
CA ASP A 319 1.16 -10.76 -8.14
C ASP A 319 2.15 -11.15 -9.26
N ASN A 320 1.66 -11.90 -10.25
CA ASN A 320 2.48 -12.34 -11.37
C ASN A 320 2.95 -11.18 -12.27
N ASN A 321 2.36 -10.00 -12.14
CA ASN A 321 2.77 -8.76 -12.83
C ASN A 321 3.81 -7.97 -12.03
N GLY A 322 4.25 -8.48 -10.87
CA GLY A 322 5.20 -7.83 -9.98
C GLY A 322 4.60 -6.71 -9.13
N ARG A 323 3.27 -6.55 -9.11
CA ARG A 323 2.59 -5.60 -8.22
C ARG A 323 2.50 -6.16 -6.82
N LYS A 324 2.92 -5.40 -5.84
CA LYS A 324 2.86 -5.78 -4.43
C LYS A 324 1.58 -5.24 -3.80
N ALA A 325 0.86 -6.10 -3.09
CA ALA A 325 -0.29 -5.73 -2.26
C ALA A 325 0.06 -5.93 -0.78
N ASP A 326 -0.38 -4.97 0.06
CA ASP A 326 -0.09 -4.93 1.49
C ASP A 326 -1.34 -5.30 2.30
N PHE A 327 -1.29 -6.46 2.95
CA PHE A 327 -2.36 -7.02 3.78
C PHE A 327 -2.23 -6.68 5.27
N ARG A 328 -1.19 -5.96 5.68
CA ARG A 328 -0.94 -5.66 7.11
C ARG A 328 -2.08 -4.93 7.80
N ASN A 329 -2.89 -4.21 7.05
CA ASN A 329 -4.05 -3.49 7.58
C ASN A 329 -5.39 -4.18 7.27
N THR A 330 -5.38 -5.41 6.78
CA THR A 330 -6.58 -6.20 6.49
C THR A 330 -6.90 -7.18 7.60
N VAL A 331 -8.17 -7.58 7.69
CA VAL A 331 -8.63 -8.74 8.46
C VAL A 331 -8.98 -9.83 7.46
N VAL A 332 -8.30 -10.96 7.52
CA VAL A 332 -8.54 -12.10 6.64
C VAL A 332 -9.42 -13.11 7.35
N ILE A 333 -10.57 -13.43 6.77
CA ILE A 333 -11.51 -14.41 7.31
C ILE A 333 -11.71 -15.51 6.27
N MET A 334 -11.54 -16.74 6.67
CA MET A 334 -11.83 -17.92 5.87
C MET A 334 -13.04 -18.63 6.48
N THR A 335 -13.95 -19.15 5.66
CA THR A 335 -15.03 -20.00 6.14
C THR A 335 -14.88 -21.42 5.61
N THR A 336 -15.31 -22.40 6.39
CA THR A 336 -15.38 -23.78 5.98
C THR A 336 -16.61 -24.46 6.54
N ASN A 337 -17.11 -25.43 5.79
CA ASN A 337 -18.18 -26.33 6.23
C ASN A 337 -17.62 -27.73 6.61
N THR A 338 -16.31 -27.95 6.47
CA THR A 338 -15.66 -29.22 6.78
C THR A 338 -15.75 -29.51 8.30
N GLY A 339 -16.03 -30.74 8.68
CA GLY A 339 -16.22 -31.13 10.06
C GLY A 339 -17.64 -30.91 10.63
N ALA A 340 -18.50 -30.17 9.91
CA ALA A 340 -19.88 -29.93 10.36
C ALA A 340 -20.72 -31.21 10.40
N GLN A 341 -20.47 -32.16 9.49
CA GLN A 341 -21.17 -33.46 9.49
C GLN A 341 -20.74 -34.34 10.64
N ASP A 342 -19.47 -34.32 11.04
CA ASP A 342 -18.94 -35.10 12.16
C ASP A 342 -19.48 -34.57 13.49
N MET A 343 -19.63 -33.26 13.65
CA MET A 343 -20.25 -32.66 14.84
C MET A 343 -21.75 -32.97 14.94
N LEU A 344 -22.46 -33.01 13.81
CA LEU A 344 -23.87 -33.37 13.78
C LEU A 344 -24.09 -34.88 14.08
N SER A 345 -23.15 -35.74 13.69
CA SER A 345 -23.21 -37.17 13.99
C SER A 345 -22.98 -37.49 15.47
N LEU A 346 -22.26 -36.64 16.21
CA LEU A 346 -22.06 -36.79 17.66
C LEU A 346 -23.27 -36.37 18.51
N ILE A 347 -24.23 -35.64 17.92
CA ILE A 347 -25.48 -35.23 18.61
C ILE A 347 -26.55 -36.36 18.54
N HIS A 348 -26.33 -37.41 17.77
CA HIS A 348 -27.22 -38.54 17.61
C HIS A 348 -26.81 -39.82 18.39
N ILE A 349 -26.00 -39.66 19.43
CA ILE A 349 -25.72 -40.77 20.39
C ILE A 349 -26.50 -40.55 21.68
#